data_6f0ea8d37ff4c1bb61ee8b7090f1ceca
#
_entry.id   6f0ea8d37ff4c1bb61ee8b7090f1ceca
#
_cell.length_a   1.000
_cell.length_b   1.000
_cell.length_c   1.000
_cell.angle_alpha   90.00
_cell.angle_beta   90.00
_cell.angle_gamma   90.00
#
_symmetry.space_group_name_H-M   'P 1'
#
loop_
_entity.id
_entity.type
_entity.pdbx_description
1 polymer ?
#
loop_
_entity_poly.entity_id
_entity_poly.type
_entity_poly.pdbx_seq_one_letter_code
_entity_poly.pdbx_strand_id
1 'polypeptide(L)'
;PYTEIRCKFDLIRFGFNEISDDVYGLLKKRTFEIAALTPNDVNVYFNNKKVAIKNFEKFCENFINNNDKVYEKVNDRWEIFASLSDNGFTHMSYVNGIHTRLGGKHVDYIQNQIVKGLVDLAQKKKKTLKPQFVKDNLFIGIKCLLNSPTYDSQTKEYMNTPVSKWGSKCEISDNFIQKLYKNSGIIDRALVLSDAQLDKQISKSDGKKLNKVIIKGFMDAPWAGTKKSDKCYLYICEGLSAQTLFTAGKTQLENSEAYGCAAIRGKLLNCKSITTNKLAQNEEISNLKKILGLESNK
;
A
#
# COMPACT_ATOMS: atom_id res chain seq x y z
N PRO A 1 29.97 -27.18 -32.80
CA PRO A 1 29.51 -25.92 -33.41
C PRO A 1 29.25 -24.91 -32.32
N TYR A 2 29.66 -23.66 -32.54
CA TYR A 2 29.38 -22.54 -31.63
C TYR A 2 29.04 -21.29 -32.45
N THR A 3 28.39 -20.33 -31.83
CA THR A 3 28.12 -19.00 -32.39
C THR A 3 28.92 -17.98 -31.61
N GLU A 4 29.68 -17.16 -32.34
CA GLU A 4 30.43 -16.05 -31.75
C GLU A 4 29.94 -14.73 -32.35
N ILE A 5 29.72 -13.72 -31.48
CA ILE A 5 29.39 -12.37 -31.88
C ILE A 5 30.45 -11.44 -31.28
N ARG A 6 31.17 -10.73 -32.14
CA ARG A 6 32.15 -9.70 -31.73
C ARG A 6 31.64 -8.34 -32.17
N CYS A 7 31.55 -7.39 -31.22
CA CYS A 7 31.22 -6.01 -31.52
C CYS A 7 32.18 -5.05 -30.82
N LYS A 8 32.48 -3.94 -31.49
CA LYS A 8 33.22 -2.83 -30.94
C LYS A 8 32.28 -1.61 -30.95
N PHE A 9 32.06 -1.05 -29.80
CA PHE A 9 31.21 0.15 -29.67
C PHE A 9 31.97 1.37 -30.16
N ASP A 10 31.34 2.22 -30.96
CA ASP A 10 31.81 3.56 -31.25
C ASP A 10 31.47 4.49 -30.09
N LEU A 11 32.32 4.48 -29.06
CA LEU A 11 32.08 5.21 -27.82
C LEU A 11 31.96 6.71 -28.05
N ILE A 12 32.77 7.26 -28.99
CA ILE A 12 32.81 8.70 -29.29
C ILE A 12 31.43 9.14 -29.81
N ARG A 13 30.80 8.34 -30.67
CA ARG A 13 29.44 8.59 -31.19
C ARG A 13 28.40 8.68 -30.07
N PHE A 14 28.59 7.98 -28.97
CA PHE A 14 27.73 8.00 -27.80
C PHE A 14 28.16 9.00 -26.72
N GLY A 15 29.18 9.81 -26.98
CA GLY A 15 29.69 10.80 -26.05
C GLY A 15 30.57 10.25 -24.91
N PHE A 16 31.13 9.04 -25.09
CA PHE A 16 31.98 8.38 -24.10
C PHE A 16 33.42 8.25 -24.65
N ASN A 17 34.40 8.33 -23.77
CA ASN A 17 35.81 8.01 -24.11
C ASN A 17 36.15 6.55 -23.79
N GLU A 18 35.43 5.97 -22.80
CA GLU A 18 35.61 4.60 -22.33
C GLU A 18 34.31 4.00 -21.84
N ILE A 19 34.26 2.71 -21.62
CA ILE A 19 33.12 2.03 -20.99
C ILE A 19 33.13 2.42 -19.50
N SER A 20 32.11 3.20 -19.07
CA SER A 20 31.95 3.57 -17.67
C SER A 20 31.63 2.36 -16.78
N ASP A 21 31.89 2.49 -15.48
CA ASP A 21 31.51 1.47 -14.48
C ASP A 21 30.03 1.15 -14.50
N ASP A 22 29.16 2.13 -14.79
CA ASP A 22 27.72 1.93 -14.90
C ASP A 22 27.36 1.04 -16.09
N VAL A 23 27.95 1.30 -17.27
CA VAL A 23 27.75 0.46 -18.47
C VAL A 23 28.27 -0.94 -18.23
N TYR A 24 29.45 -1.06 -17.63
CA TYR A 24 30.00 -2.36 -17.25
C TYR A 24 29.11 -3.08 -16.26
N GLY A 25 28.58 -2.37 -15.26
CA GLY A 25 27.62 -2.88 -14.28
C GLY A 25 26.33 -3.39 -14.94
N LEU A 26 25.80 -2.68 -15.95
CA LEU A 26 24.63 -3.12 -16.71
C LEU A 26 24.90 -4.40 -17.51
N LEU A 27 26.04 -4.51 -18.17
CA LEU A 27 26.42 -5.72 -18.91
C LEU A 27 26.57 -6.92 -17.97
N LYS A 28 27.22 -6.70 -16.82
CA LYS A 28 27.35 -7.71 -15.77
C LYS A 28 25.99 -8.13 -15.24
N LYS A 29 25.12 -7.18 -14.87
CA LYS A 29 23.75 -7.44 -14.41
C LYS A 29 22.98 -8.29 -15.43
N ARG A 30 23.05 -7.92 -16.73
CA ARG A 30 22.37 -8.68 -17.80
C ARG A 30 22.87 -10.11 -17.88
N THR A 31 24.14 -10.35 -17.69
CA THR A 31 24.72 -11.69 -17.67
C THR A 31 24.18 -12.52 -16.49
N PHE A 32 24.02 -11.90 -15.31
CA PHE A 32 23.44 -12.54 -14.15
C PHE A 32 21.94 -12.86 -14.35
N GLU A 33 21.20 -11.96 -14.99
CA GLU A 33 19.81 -12.18 -15.38
C GLU A 33 19.70 -13.40 -16.33
N ILE A 34 20.57 -13.48 -17.35
CA ILE A 34 20.58 -14.61 -18.27
C ILE A 34 20.86 -15.91 -17.52
N ALA A 35 21.81 -15.92 -16.59
CA ALA A 35 22.10 -17.11 -15.77
C ALA A 35 20.91 -17.57 -14.94
N ALA A 36 20.13 -16.62 -14.40
CA ALA A 36 18.94 -16.90 -13.62
C ALA A 36 17.75 -17.44 -14.46
N LEU A 37 17.71 -17.02 -15.72
CA LEU A 37 16.58 -17.31 -16.61
C LEU A 37 16.77 -18.55 -17.50
N THR A 38 18.00 -19.01 -17.65
CA THR A 38 18.34 -20.22 -18.43
C THR A 38 18.16 -21.48 -17.58
N PRO A 39 17.97 -22.64 -18.21
CA PRO A 39 17.94 -23.93 -17.50
C PRO A 39 19.26 -24.20 -16.74
N ASN A 40 19.18 -24.98 -15.66
CA ASN A 40 20.31 -25.22 -14.74
C ASN A 40 21.51 -25.96 -15.36
N ASP A 41 21.30 -26.63 -16.48
CA ASP A 41 22.33 -27.34 -17.30
C ASP A 41 23.14 -26.40 -18.18
N VAL A 42 22.67 -25.14 -18.35
CA VAL A 42 23.39 -24.08 -19.08
C VAL A 42 24.31 -23.32 -18.16
N ASN A 43 25.62 -23.31 -18.48
CA ASN A 43 26.59 -22.52 -17.74
C ASN A 43 26.78 -21.16 -18.39
N VAL A 44 26.64 -20.10 -17.61
CA VAL A 44 26.84 -18.72 -18.05
C VAL A 44 28.14 -18.17 -17.43
N TYR A 45 28.91 -17.47 -18.24
CA TYR A 45 30.21 -16.90 -17.84
C TYR A 45 30.23 -15.40 -18.11
N PHE A 46 30.87 -14.67 -17.24
CA PHE A 46 31.20 -13.25 -17.42
C PHE A 46 32.70 -13.07 -17.23
N ASN A 47 33.40 -12.54 -18.24
CA ASN A 47 34.88 -12.41 -18.22
C ASN A 47 35.58 -13.73 -17.79
N ASN A 48 35.22 -14.82 -18.41
CA ASN A 48 35.73 -16.18 -18.16
C ASN A 48 35.47 -16.74 -16.75
N LYS A 49 34.71 -16.03 -15.91
CA LYS A 49 34.29 -16.52 -14.60
C LYS A 49 32.86 -17.00 -14.66
N LYS A 50 32.63 -18.22 -14.18
CA LYS A 50 31.28 -18.80 -14.10
C LYS A 50 30.42 -17.98 -13.14
N VAL A 51 29.21 -17.60 -13.58
CA VAL A 51 28.22 -16.93 -12.75
C VAL A 51 27.63 -17.93 -11.75
N ALA A 52 27.65 -17.56 -10.47
CA ALA A 52 27.22 -18.44 -9.38
C ALA A 52 25.70 -18.60 -9.24
N ILE A 53 24.91 -17.70 -9.83
CA ILE A 53 23.44 -17.76 -9.79
C ILE A 53 22.98 -18.93 -10.64
N LYS A 54 22.22 -19.85 -10.03
CA LYS A 54 21.79 -21.10 -10.67
C LYS A 54 20.34 -21.10 -11.15
N ASN A 55 19.48 -20.26 -10.57
CA ASN A 55 18.06 -20.25 -10.88
C ASN A 55 17.42 -18.89 -10.53
N PHE A 56 16.17 -18.73 -10.94
CA PHE A 56 15.41 -17.51 -10.75
C PHE A 56 15.13 -17.21 -9.26
N GLU A 57 14.88 -18.23 -8.45
CA GLU A 57 14.69 -18.06 -6.99
C GLU A 57 15.91 -17.41 -6.33
N LYS A 58 17.11 -18.01 -6.57
CA LYS A 58 18.37 -17.48 -6.02
C LYS A 58 18.73 -16.07 -6.53
N PHE A 59 18.29 -15.76 -7.72
CA PHE A 59 18.45 -14.42 -8.26
C PHE A 59 17.57 -13.40 -7.51
N CYS A 60 16.29 -13.71 -7.29
CA CYS A 60 15.37 -12.84 -6.56
C CYS A 60 15.80 -12.60 -5.11
N GLU A 61 16.44 -13.58 -4.47
CA GLU A 61 16.96 -13.44 -3.10
C GLU A 61 17.96 -12.28 -2.93
N ASN A 62 18.66 -11.88 -4.00
CA ASN A 62 19.59 -10.76 -3.92
C ASN A 62 18.91 -9.37 -3.79
N PHE A 63 17.60 -9.30 -3.94
CA PHE A 63 16.82 -8.07 -3.90
C PHE A 63 15.98 -7.93 -2.63
N ILE A 64 16.09 -8.87 -1.70
CA ILE A 64 15.37 -8.88 -0.44
C ILE A 64 16.34 -8.94 0.74
N ASN A 65 15.99 -8.29 1.83
CA ASN A 65 16.80 -8.25 3.05
C ASN A 65 16.40 -9.29 4.09
N ASN A 66 15.30 -10.01 3.85
CA ASN A 66 14.76 -11.01 4.77
C ASN A 66 14.75 -12.41 4.14
N ASN A 67 14.71 -13.43 5.00
CA ASN A 67 14.62 -14.82 4.56
C ASN A 67 13.18 -15.31 4.35
N ASP A 68 12.19 -14.43 4.58
CA ASP A 68 10.76 -14.76 4.55
C ASP A 68 10.21 -14.60 3.13
N LYS A 69 10.53 -15.56 2.30
CA LYS A 69 10.17 -15.62 0.90
C LYS A 69 9.30 -16.83 0.59
N VAL A 70 8.55 -16.72 -0.48
CA VAL A 70 7.84 -17.84 -1.07
C VAL A 70 8.14 -17.89 -2.57
N TYR A 71 8.51 -19.07 -3.03
CA TYR A 71 8.74 -19.34 -4.44
C TYR A 71 7.86 -20.50 -4.89
N GLU A 72 7.36 -20.41 -6.12
CA GLU A 72 6.59 -21.47 -6.77
C GLU A 72 6.90 -21.51 -8.27
N LYS A 73 7.28 -22.67 -8.77
CA LYS A 73 7.21 -23.00 -10.19
C LYS A 73 5.79 -23.49 -10.48
N VAL A 74 4.92 -22.57 -10.92
CA VAL A 74 3.51 -22.86 -11.16
C VAL A 74 3.32 -23.86 -12.29
N ASN A 75 4.11 -23.69 -13.36
CA ASN A 75 4.19 -24.63 -14.50
C ASN A 75 5.49 -24.35 -15.28
N ASP A 76 5.68 -25.03 -16.42
CA ASP A 76 6.93 -24.86 -17.21
C ASP A 76 7.09 -23.45 -17.82
N ARG A 77 6.03 -22.64 -17.81
CA ARG A 77 6.05 -21.28 -18.36
C ARG A 77 6.03 -20.19 -17.31
N TRP A 78 5.80 -20.53 -16.03
CA TRP A 78 5.64 -19.52 -14.97
C TRP A 78 6.37 -19.92 -13.70
N GLU A 79 7.24 -19.03 -13.27
CA GLU A 79 7.89 -19.07 -11.96
C GLU A 79 7.60 -17.77 -11.23
N ILE A 80 7.10 -17.87 -9.99
CA ILE A 80 6.68 -16.76 -9.18
C ILE A 80 7.44 -16.75 -7.86
N PHE A 81 7.93 -15.58 -7.50
CA PHE A 81 8.58 -15.31 -6.22
C PHE A 81 7.84 -14.17 -5.53
N ALA A 82 7.65 -14.24 -4.21
CA ALA A 82 7.10 -13.13 -3.44
C ALA A 82 7.75 -13.04 -2.06
N SER A 83 7.90 -11.81 -1.60
CA SER A 83 8.44 -11.48 -0.28
C SER A 83 7.94 -10.11 0.18
N LEU A 84 8.26 -9.75 1.42
CA LEU A 84 8.07 -8.38 1.92
C LEU A 84 8.99 -7.41 1.17
N SER A 85 8.47 -6.26 0.83
CA SER A 85 9.25 -5.12 0.31
C SER A 85 9.38 -4.02 1.36
N ASP A 86 10.59 -3.47 1.50
CA ASP A 86 10.84 -2.34 2.40
C ASP A 86 10.60 -0.97 1.74
N ASN A 87 10.52 -0.93 0.40
CA ASN A 87 10.51 0.32 -0.38
C ASN A 87 9.22 0.52 -1.19
N GLY A 88 8.08 0.10 -0.64
CA GLY A 88 6.82 0.11 -1.39
C GLY A 88 6.72 -1.09 -2.34
N PHE A 89 5.72 -1.09 -3.22
CA PHE A 89 5.61 -2.14 -4.23
C PHE A 89 6.80 -2.14 -5.18
N THR A 90 7.47 -3.28 -5.26
CA THR A 90 8.58 -3.49 -6.19
C THR A 90 8.43 -4.83 -6.91
N HIS A 91 8.97 -4.91 -8.12
CA HIS A 91 8.93 -6.15 -8.88
C HIS A 91 10.21 -6.35 -9.69
N MET A 92 10.49 -7.62 -10.00
CA MET A 92 11.51 -8.05 -10.94
C MET A 92 10.83 -9.02 -11.91
N SER A 93 10.54 -8.55 -13.14
CA SER A 93 9.73 -9.34 -14.07
C SER A 93 10.41 -9.54 -15.41
N TYR A 94 10.28 -10.77 -15.94
CA TYR A 94 10.88 -11.21 -17.19
C TYR A 94 9.85 -11.92 -18.05
N VAL A 95 9.72 -11.46 -19.30
CA VAL A 95 8.87 -12.08 -20.32
C VAL A 95 9.77 -12.56 -21.44
N ASN A 96 9.77 -13.88 -21.71
CA ASN A 96 10.61 -14.51 -22.73
C ASN A 96 12.10 -14.12 -22.59
N GLY A 97 12.58 -14.02 -21.35
CA GLY A 97 13.95 -13.64 -21.03
C GLY A 97 14.25 -12.13 -21.09
N ILE A 98 13.27 -11.29 -21.40
CA ILE A 98 13.42 -9.84 -21.47
C ILE A 98 12.95 -9.21 -20.15
N HIS A 99 13.76 -8.35 -19.56
CA HIS A 99 13.41 -7.60 -18.34
C HIS A 99 12.36 -6.53 -18.66
N THR A 100 11.17 -6.69 -18.10
CA THR A 100 10.08 -5.71 -18.22
C THR A 100 10.12 -4.74 -17.03
N ARG A 101 11.05 -3.79 -17.10
CA ARG A 101 11.39 -2.89 -15.98
C ARG A 101 10.20 -2.07 -15.49
N LEU A 102 9.32 -1.64 -16.38
CA LEU A 102 8.10 -0.90 -16.08
C LEU A 102 6.90 -1.81 -15.80
N GLY A 103 7.09 -3.14 -15.82
CA GLY A 103 6.04 -4.11 -15.55
C GLY A 103 5.14 -4.38 -16.74
N GLY A 104 3.85 -4.40 -16.51
CA GLY A 104 2.82 -4.66 -17.50
C GLY A 104 1.72 -5.59 -16.98
N LYS A 105 0.82 -6.00 -17.89
CA LYS A 105 -0.36 -6.80 -17.52
C LYS A 105 -0.05 -8.12 -16.80
N HIS A 106 1.12 -8.72 -17.02
CA HIS A 106 1.55 -9.91 -16.31
C HIS A 106 1.86 -9.63 -14.84
N VAL A 107 2.44 -8.47 -14.54
CA VAL A 107 2.69 -8.04 -13.16
C VAL A 107 1.37 -7.75 -12.46
N ASP A 108 0.49 -6.98 -13.08
CA ASP A 108 -0.84 -6.68 -12.53
C ASP A 108 -1.66 -7.95 -12.26
N TYR A 109 -1.59 -8.92 -13.19
CA TYR A 109 -2.31 -10.18 -13.08
C TYR A 109 -1.86 -11.00 -11.86
N ILE A 110 -0.55 -11.14 -11.65
CA ILE A 110 0.02 -11.87 -10.51
C ILE A 110 -0.21 -11.11 -9.20
N GLN A 111 0.03 -9.79 -9.21
CA GLN A 111 -0.18 -8.94 -8.05
C GLN A 111 -1.62 -9.01 -7.55
N ASN A 112 -2.60 -8.92 -8.45
CA ASN A 112 -4.01 -8.96 -8.08
C ASN A 112 -4.41 -10.31 -7.45
N GLN A 113 -3.87 -11.44 -7.94
CA GLN A 113 -4.11 -12.75 -7.34
C GLN A 113 -3.52 -12.83 -5.93
N ILE A 114 -2.28 -12.39 -5.73
CA ILE A 114 -1.61 -12.40 -4.42
C ILE A 114 -2.36 -11.51 -3.44
N VAL A 115 -2.65 -10.26 -3.82
CA VAL A 115 -3.35 -9.31 -2.95
C VAL A 115 -4.72 -9.82 -2.56
N LYS A 116 -5.50 -10.33 -3.54
CA LYS A 116 -6.82 -10.90 -3.27
C LYS A 116 -6.72 -12.09 -2.32
N GLY A 117 -5.84 -13.05 -2.59
CA GLY A 117 -5.66 -14.24 -1.74
C GLY A 117 -5.28 -13.90 -0.30
N LEU A 118 -4.37 -12.93 -0.10
CA LEU A 118 -3.96 -12.48 1.23
C LEU A 118 -5.08 -11.76 1.98
N VAL A 119 -5.85 -10.90 1.30
CA VAL A 119 -7.00 -10.19 1.88
C VAL A 119 -8.12 -11.16 2.25
N ASP A 120 -8.45 -12.12 1.38
CA ASP A 120 -9.46 -13.14 1.63
C ASP A 120 -9.08 -14.03 2.84
N LEU A 121 -7.79 -14.42 2.95
CA LEU A 121 -7.30 -15.14 4.13
C LEU A 121 -7.35 -14.30 5.41
N ALA A 122 -7.02 -13.02 5.34
CA ALA A 122 -7.12 -12.10 6.47
C ALA A 122 -8.57 -11.99 6.95
N GLN A 123 -9.52 -11.85 6.02
CA GLN A 123 -10.95 -11.80 6.31
C GLN A 123 -11.45 -13.06 7.01
N LYS A 124 -11.06 -14.26 6.53
CA LYS A 124 -11.37 -15.54 7.18
C LYS A 124 -10.85 -15.59 8.62
N LYS A 125 -9.77 -14.90 8.92
CA LYS A 125 -9.19 -14.77 10.28
C LYS A 125 -9.70 -13.54 11.04
N LYS A 126 -10.81 -12.93 10.60
CA LYS A 126 -11.43 -11.74 11.22
C LYS A 126 -10.51 -10.51 11.27
N LYS A 127 -9.50 -10.42 10.39
CA LYS A 127 -8.64 -9.26 10.23
C LYS A 127 -9.09 -8.45 9.01
N THR A 128 -9.34 -7.16 9.17
CA THR A 128 -9.74 -6.28 8.06
C THR A 128 -8.51 -5.58 7.50
N LEU A 129 -8.19 -5.86 6.23
CA LEU A 129 -7.06 -5.27 5.52
C LEU A 129 -7.54 -4.52 4.28
N LYS A 130 -6.97 -3.34 4.04
CA LYS A 130 -7.13 -2.66 2.75
C LYS A 130 -6.15 -3.27 1.74
N PRO A 131 -6.61 -3.64 0.52
CA PRO A 131 -5.76 -4.21 -0.53
C PRO A 131 -4.50 -3.36 -0.83
N GLN A 132 -4.62 -2.03 -0.75
CA GLN A 132 -3.50 -1.12 -1.02
C GLN A 132 -2.33 -1.31 -0.06
N PHE A 133 -2.59 -1.51 1.25
CA PHE A 133 -1.50 -1.75 2.20
C PHE A 133 -0.79 -3.08 2.00
N VAL A 134 -1.51 -4.11 1.52
CA VAL A 134 -0.90 -5.37 1.12
C VAL A 134 -0.03 -5.15 -0.10
N LYS A 135 -0.56 -4.46 -1.12
CA LYS A 135 0.14 -4.13 -2.36
C LYS A 135 1.45 -3.37 -2.08
N ASP A 136 1.40 -2.31 -1.27
CA ASP A 136 2.55 -1.44 -0.99
C ASP A 136 3.69 -2.16 -0.23
N ASN A 137 3.43 -3.33 0.34
CA ASN A 137 4.43 -4.11 1.06
C ASN A 137 4.88 -5.37 0.30
N LEU A 138 4.62 -5.48 -1.01
CA LEU A 138 4.97 -6.64 -1.82
C LEU A 138 6.21 -6.39 -2.69
N PHE A 139 7.15 -7.33 -2.64
CA PHE A 139 8.12 -7.61 -3.70
C PHE A 139 7.65 -8.83 -4.48
N ILE A 140 7.61 -8.75 -5.81
CA ILE A 140 7.20 -9.87 -6.68
C ILE A 140 8.26 -10.12 -7.75
N GLY A 141 8.77 -11.35 -7.79
CA GLY A 141 9.57 -11.87 -8.90
C GLY A 141 8.70 -12.66 -9.88
N ILE A 142 8.80 -12.38 -11.17
CA ILE A 142 8.06 -13.08 -12.23
C ILE A 142 8.98 -13.48 -13.36
N LYS A 143 9.00 -14.77 -13.68
CA LYS A 143 9.59 -15.28 -14.92
C LYS A 143 8.50 -15.99 -15.69
N CYS A 144 8.21 -15.53 -16.92
CA CYS A 144 7.18 -16.13 -17.73
C CYS A 144 7.54 -16.26 -19.21
N LEU A 145 6.95 -17.27 -19.85
CA LEU A 145 7.02 -17.49 -21.29
C LEU A 145 5.64 -17.32 -21.91
N LEU A 146 5.49 -16.30 -22.74
CA LEU A 146 4.24 -15.91 -23.39
C LEU A 146 4.31 -16.04 -24.90
N ASN A 147 3.19 -16.35 -25.52
CA ASN A 147 3.08 -16.39 -26.98
C ASN A 147 3.01 -14.96 -27.54
N SER A 148 3.91 -14.66 -28.47
CA SER A 148 3.92 -13.39 -29.22
C SER A 148 3.61 -12.14 -28.36
N PRO A 149 4.38 -11.86 -27.30
CA PRO A 149 4.12 -10.73 -26.44
C PRO A 149 4.30 -9.41 -27.20
N THR A 150 3.42 -8.47 -26.92
CA THR A 150 3.48 -7.08 -27.44
C THR A 150 3.89 -6.14 -26.33
N TYR A 151 4.59 -5.08 -26.72
CA TYR A 151 5.13 -4.08 -25.80
C TYR A 151 4.73 -2.69 -26.25
N ASP A 152 4.83 -1.71 -25.38
CA ASP A 152 4.55 -0.31 -25.67
C ASP A 152 5.64 0.37 -26.52
N SER A 153 6.88 -0.13 -26.43
CA SER A 153 8.04 0.43 -27.11
C SER A 153 9.05 -0.63 -27.53
N GLN A 154 10.03 -0.26 -28.37
CA GLN A 154 11.11 -1.14 -28.82
C GLN A 154 12.03 -1.57 -27.68
N THR A 155 12.13 -0.80 -26.62
CA THR A 155 12.92 -1.17 -25.42
C THR A 155 12.28 -2.30 -24.61
N LYS A 156 11.00 -2.62 -24.87
CA LYS A 156 10.25 -3.75 -24.30
C LYS A 156 10.15 -3.69 -22.77
N GLU A 157 10.08 -2.50 -22.22
CA GLU A 157 10.06 -2.29 -20.77
C GLU A 157 8.68 -2.52 -20.13
N TYR A 158 7.61 -2.38 -20.91
CA TYR A 158 6.23 -2.61 -20.47
C TYR A 158 5.48 -3.57 -21.39
N MET A 159 4.97 -4.68 -20.84
CA MET A 159 4.24 -5.70 -21.61
C MET A 159 2.72 -5.43 -21.56
N ASN A 160 2.11 -5.23 -22.73
CA ASN A 160 0.71 -4.83 -22.86
C ASN A 160 -0.22 -5.93 -23.42
N THR A 161 0.30 -7.12 -23.70
CA THR A 161 -0.50 -8.23 -24.24
C THR A 161 -1.63 -8.61 -23.28
N PRO A 162 -2.88 -8.71 -23.76
CA PRO A 162 -4.00 -9.15 -22.92
C PRO A 162 -3.85 -10.62 -22.52
N VAL A 163 -4.36 -10.98 -21.33
CA VAL A 163 -4.27 -12.33 -20.72
C VAL A 163 -4.76 -13.43 -21.66
N SER A 164 -5.82 -13.17 -22.42
CA SER A 164 -6.41 -14.13 -23.38
C SER A 164 -5.47 -14.57 -24.50
N LYS A 165 -4.41 -13.80 -24.78
CA LYS A 165 -3.43 -14.06 -25.86
C LYS A 165 -2.12 -14.66 -25.36
N TRP A 166 -1.94 -14.95 -24.07
CA TRP A 166 -0.67 -15.42 -23.52
C TRP A 166 -0.32 -16.86 -23.89
N GLY A 167 -1.34 -17.68 -24.26
CA GLY A 167 -1.16 -19.10 -24.53
C GLY A 167 -0.86 -19.96 -23.30
N SER A 168 -0.86 -19.36 -22.11
CA SER A 168 -0.71 -20.04 -20.82
C SER A 168 -1.39 -19.23 -19.71
N LYS A 169 -1.79 -19.92 -18.64
CA LYS A 169 -2.33 -19.29 -17.43
C LYS A 169 -1.37 -19.51 -16.26
N CYS A 170 -1.36 -18.58 -15.35
CA CYS A 170 -0.68 -18.69 -14.07
C CYS A 170 -1.72 -18.56 -12.96
N GLU A 171 -2.07 -19.66 -12.35
CA GLU A 171 -2.97 -19.73 -11.19
C GLU A 171 -2.12 -20.03 -9.96
N ILE A 172 -1.98 -19.05 -9.08
CA ILE A 172 -1.16 -19.16 -7.87
C ILE A 172 -1.86 -20.12 -6.90
N SER A 173 -1.10 -21.05 -6.31
CA SER A 173 -1.67 -22.04 -5.41
C SER A 173 -2.10 -21.44 -4.08
N ASP A 174 -3.13 -22.04 -3.46
CA ASP A 174 -3.54 -21.66 -2.09
C ASP A 174 -2.40 -21.88 -1.09
N ASN A 175 -1.53 -22.87 -1.32
CA ASN A 175 -0.37 -23.12 -0.47
C ASN A 175 0.65 -21.96 -0.54
N PHE A 176 0.88 -21.40 -1.72
CA PHE A 176 1.72 -20.21 -1.89
C PHE A 176 1.17 -19.03 -1.06
N ILE A 177 -0.12 -18.75 -1.20
CA ILE A 177 -0.78 -17.67 -0.47
C ILE A 177 -0.74 -17.91 1.04
N GLN A 178 -0.97 -19.16 1.51
CA GLN A 178 -0.89 -19.50 2.94
C GLN A 178 0.52 -19.34 3.51
N LYS A 179 1.54 -19.76 2.78
CA LYS A 179 2.95 -19.59 3.19
C LYS A 179 3.31 -18.10 3.26
N LEU A 180 2.92 -17.34 2.24
CA LEU A 180 3.17 -15.90 2.19
C LEU A 180 2.46 -15.18 3.35
N TYR A 181 1.20 -15.56 3.65
CA TYR A 181 0.44 -15.03 4.78
C TYR A 181 1.13 -15.27 6.14
N LYS A 182 1.69 -16.47 6.34
CA LYS A 182 2.26 -16.88 7.63
C LYS A 182 3.66 -16.33 7.86
N ASN A 183 4.49 -16.32 6.82
CA ASN A 183 5.93 -16.20 6.98
C ASN A 183 6.49 -14.85 6.53
N SER A 184 5.77 -14.08 5.70
CA SER A 184 6.38 -12.91 5.05
C SER A 184 6.38 -11.62 5.88
N GLY A 185 5.61 -11.56 6.98
CA GLY A 185 5.43 -10.32 7.73
C GLY A 185 4.60 -9.23 7.00
N ILE A 186 4.19 -9.46 5.75
CA ILE A 186 3.40 -8.50 4.95
C ILE A 186 2.11 -8.12 5.66
N ILE A 187 1.43 -9.10 6.24
CA ILE A 187 0.14 -8.90 6.90
C ILE A 187 0.29 -8.05 8.16
N ASP A 188 1.29 -8.33 8.97
CA ASP A 188 1.52 -7.61 10.23
C ASP A 188 1.89 -6.14 9.92
N ARG A 189 2.74 -5.93 8.92
CA ARG A 189 3.10 -4.58 8.47
C ARG A 189 1.91 -3.83 7.87
N ALA A 190 1.08 -4.50 7.06
CA ALA A 190 -0.14 -3.92 6.49
C ALA A 190 -1.17 -3.55 7.57
N LEU A 191 -1.28 -4.34 8.65
CA LEU A 191 -2.13 -4.03 9.82
C LEU A 191 -1.62 -2.79 10.55
N VAL A 192 -0.32 -2.73 10.89
CA VAL A 192 0.27 -1.56 11.55
C VAL A 192 0.03 -0.27 10.74
N LEU A 193 0.18 -0.33 9.42
CA LEU A 193 -0.09 0.83 8.55
C LEU A 193 -1.59 1.17 8.50
N SER A 194 -2.46 0.17 8.53
CA SER A 194 -3.91 0.37 8.62
C SER A 194 -4.30 1.07 9.91
N ASP A 195 -3.78 0.61 11.04
CA ASP A 195 -4.04 1.18 12.38
C ASP A 195 -3.51 2.61 12.47
N ALA A 196 -2.28 2.86 12.00
CA ALA A 196 -1.71 4.21 11.94
C ALA A 196 -2.51 5.17 11.04
N GLN A 197 -3.13 4.67 9.95
CA GLN A 197 -4.02 5.50 9.13
C GLN A 197 -5.34 5.80 9.85
N LEU A 198 -5.88 4.83 10.60
CA LEU A 198 -7.07 5.02 11.44
C LEU A 198 -6.81 6.06 12.52
N ASP A 199 -5.70 5.96 13.23
CA ASP A 199 -5.29 6.93 14.24
C ASP A 199 -5.14 8.35 13.67
N LYS A 200 -4.55 8.48 12.48
CA LYS A 200 -4.49 9.76 11.76
C LYS A 200 -5.87 10.30 11.36
N GLN A 201 -6.82 9.44 11.01
CA GLN A 201 -8.19 9.87 10.70
C GLN A 201 -8.93 10.30 11.97
N ILE A 202 -8.77 9.57 13.08
CA ILE A 202 -9.32 9.93 14.37
C ILE A 202 -8.74 11.25 14.85
N SER A 203 -7.41 11.42 14.78
CA SER A 203 -6.74 12.68 15.16
C SER A 203 -7.15 13.88 14.31
N LYS A 204 -7.56 13.68 13.06
CA LYS A 204 -8.15 14.74 12.21
C LYS A 204 -9.55 15.16 12.67
N SER A 205 -10.28 14.28 13.35
CA SER A 205 -11.58 14.58 13.95
C SER A 205 -11.44 15.18 15.35
N ASP A 206 -10.24 15.23 15.92
CA ASP A 206 -9.99 15.78 17.24
C ASP A 206 -10.19 17.28 17.28
N GLY A 207 -10.74 17.75 18.39
CA GLY A 207 -10.96 19.18 18.66
C GLY A 207 -9.64 19.89 18.96
N LYS A 208 -8.95 20.39 17.94
CA LYS A 208 -7.87 21.34 18.17
C LYS A 208 -8.45 22.64 18.77
N LYS A 209 -7.75 23.26 19.71
CA LYS A 209 -8.12 24.60 20.23
C LYS A 209 -8.20 25.58 19.05
N LEU A 210 -9.40 25.81 18.55
CA LEU A 210 -9.68 26.84 17.56
C LEU A 210 -10.17 28.07 18.31
N ASN A 211 -9.67 29.23 17.95
CA ASN A 211 -10.12 30.50 18.56
C ASN A 211 -11.63 30.77 18.33
N LYS A 212 -12.22 30.10 17.33
CA LYS A 212 -13.65 30.12 17.04
C LYS A 212 -14.09 28.88 16.32
N VAL A 213 -15.06 28.14 16.86
CA VAL A 213 -15.64 26.93 16.24
C VAL A 213 -16.91 27.38 15.51
N ILE A 214 -16.89 27.24 14.17
CA ILE A 214 -18.05 27.51 13.31
C ILE A 214 -18.68 26.20 12.93
N ILE A 215 -19.69 25.77 13.67
CA ILE A 215 -20.47 24.57 13.41
C ILE A 215 -21.96 24.96 13.34
N LYS A 216 -22.67 24.49 12.33
CA LYS A 216 -24.12 24.74 12.19
C LYS A 216 -24.87 24.17 13.38
N GLY A 217 -25.68 24.97 14.04
CA GLY A 217 -26.41 24.56 15.23
C GLY A 217 -25.58 24.57 16.53
N PHE A 218 -24.38 25.19 16.51
CA PHE A 218 -23.60 25.42 17.71
C PHE A 218 -23.56 26.92 18.07
N MET A 219 -23.80 27.21 19.34
CA MET A 219 -23.68 28.53 19.95
C MET A 219 -22.77 28.40 21.16
N ASP A 220 -21.60 29.00 21.06
CA ASP A 220 -20.60 28.94 22.10
C ASP A 220 -21.01 29.78 23.34
N ALA A 221 -20.47 29.40 24.51
CA ALA A 221 -20.59 30.22 25.70
C ALA A 221 -19.67 31.43 25.56
N PRO A 222 -20.11 32.67 25.85
CA PRO A 222 -19.25 33.83 25.84
C PRO A 222 -17.99 33.72 26.71
N TRP A 223 -18.04 32.94 27.79
CA TRP A 223 -16.89 32.65 28.63
C TRP A 223 -15.94 31.59 28.08
N ALA A 224 -16.33 30.86 27.06
CA ALA A 224 -15.45 29.84 26.44
C ALA A 224 -14.18 30.48 25.88
N GLY A 225 -13.03 29.83 26.10
CA GLY A 225 -11.74 30.38 25.72
C GLY A 225 -11.20 31.53 26.57
N THR A 226 -11.91 31.95 27.61
CA THR A 226 -11.46 32.97 28.60
C THR A 226 -10.93 32.30 29.88
N LYS A 227 -10.49 33.10 30.86
CA LYS A 227 -10.08 32.61 32.19
C LYS A 227 -11.22 31.94 32.99
N LYS A 228 -12.47 32.10 32.55
CA LYS A 228 -13.67 31.50 33.15
C LYS A 228 -14.18 30.27 32.39
N SER A 229 -13.41 29.75 31.47
CA SER A 229 -13.84 28.61 30.64
C SER A 229 -14.13 27.32 31.43
N ASP A 230 -13.49 27.16 32.58
CA ASP A 230 -13.72 26.08 33.55
C ASP A 230 -15.16 26.08 34.13
N LYS A 231 -15.84 27.23 34.06
CA LYS A 231 -17.21 27.44 34.56
C LYS A 231 -18.28 27.38 33.46
N CYS A 232 -17.89 27.00 32.24
CA CYS A 232 -18.82 26.89 31.12
C CYS A 232 -19.60 25.59 31.14
N TYR A 233 -20.84 25.68 30.69
CA TYR A 233 -21.75 24.54 30.52
C TYR A 233 -22.16 24.43 29.03
N LEU A 234 -22.15 23.22 28.50
CA LEU A 234 -22.66 22.91 27.15
C LEU A 234 -23.99 22.15 27.26
N TYR A 235 -25.06 22.76 26.77
CA TYR A 235 -26.33 22.07 26.58
C TYR A 235 -26.36 21.41 25.23
N ILE A 236 -26.71 20.13 25.20
CA ILE A 236 -26.89 19.35 23.97
C ILE A 236 -28.37 19.16 23.75
N CYS A 237 -28.89 19.68 22.65
CA CYS A 237 -30.29 19.64 22.29
C CYS A 237 -30.56 18.72 21.12
N GLU A 238 -31.65 17.96 21.11
CA GLU A 238 -32.12 17.21 19.95
C GLU A 238 -32.86 18.18 18.99
N GLY A 239 -32.11 18.67 18.00
CA GLY A 239 -32.64 19.53 16.96
C GLY A 239 -32.69 21.04 17.29
N LEU A 240 -32.89 21.81 16.22
CA LEU A 240 -32.86 23.29 16.29
C LEU A 240 -34.05 23.89 17.07
N SER A 241 -35.20 23.21 17.10
CA SER A 241 -36.39 23.70 17.87
C SER A 241 -36.10 23.75 19.36
N ALA A 242 -35.44 22.73 19.91
CA ALA A 242 -35.04 22.69 21.31
C ALA A 242 -33.95 23.74 21.61
N GLN A 243 -33.04 23.97 20.66
CA GLN A 243 -32.05 25.04 20.77
C GLN A 243 -32.70 26.44 20.85
N THR A 244 -33.74 26.69 20.07
CA THR A 244 -34.47 27.97 20.08
C THR A 244 -35.12 28.20 21.46
N LEU A 245 -35.74 27.15 22.03
CA LEU A 245 -36.30 27.23 23.37
C LEU A 245 -35.21 27.53 24.44
N PHE A 246 -34.08 26.83 24.36
CA PHE A 246 -32.95 27.10 25.26
C PHE A 246 -32.45 28.52 25.12
N THR A 247 -32.31 29.04 23.90
CA THR A 247 -31.83 30.42 23.65
C THR A 247 -32.77 31.45 24.24
N ALA A 248 -34.08 31.22 24.13
CA ALA A 248 -35.08 32.13 24.75
C ALA A 248 -35.03 32.10 26.29
N GLY A 249 -34.82 30.90 26.88
CA GLY A 249 -34.73 30.77 28.35
C GLY A 249 -33.38 31.17 28.96
N LYS A 250 -32.30 31.14 28.17
CA LYS A 250 -30.93 31.39 28.63
C LYS A 250 -30.79 32.77 29.32
N THR A 251 -31.52 33.79 28.86
CA THR A 251 -31.46 35.14 29.40
C THR A 251 -31.98 35.24 30.83
N GLN A 252 -32.73 34.24 31.27
CA GLN A 252 -33.27 34.15 32.64
C GLN A 252 -32.31 33.47 33.64
N LEU A 253 -31.22 32.90 33.13
CA LEU A 253 -30.24 32.20 33.98
C LEU A 253 -29.23 33.18 34.55
N GLU A 254 -28.88 32.99 35.84
CA GLU A 254 -27.73 33.65 36.43
C GLU A 254 -26.47 33.26 35.66
N ASN A 255 -25.59 34.24 35.37
CA ASN A 255 -24.38 34.00 34.57
C ASN A 255 -24.67 33.41 33.18
N SER A 256 -25.66 33.96 32.48
CA SER A 256 -26.06 33.49 31.13
C SER A 256 -24.90 33.36 30.14
N GLU A 257 -23.78 34.05 30.36
CA GLU A 257 -22.56 33.96 29.56
C GLU A 257 -21.78 32.66 29.73
N ALA A 258 -22.06 31.87 30.79
CA ALA A 258 -21.44 30.56 31.01
C ALA A 258 -22.03 29.45 30.15
N TYR A 259 -23.15 29.71 29.49
CA TYR A 259 -23.91 28.63 28.82
C TYR A 259 -23.78 28.69 27.30
N GLY A 260 -23.34 27.58 26.71
CA GLY A 260 -23.35 27.30 25.27
C GLY A 260 -24.38 26.22 24.93
N CYS A 261 -24.71 26.07 23.65
CA CYS A 261 -25.68 25.10 23.19
C CYS A 261 -25.26 24.46 21.85
N ALA A 262 -25.40 23.14 21.73
CA ALA A 262 -25.20 22.42 20.50
C ALA A 262 -26.49 21.64 20.13
N ALA A 263 -27.03 21.93 18.95
CA ALA A 263 -28.14 21.15 18.40
C ALA A 263 -27.58 19.98 17.57
N ILE A 264 -27.87 18.75 18.00
CA ILE A 264 -27.51 17.54 17.27
C ILE A 264 -28.69 17.03 16.43
N ARG A 265 -28.40 16.33 15.32
CA ARG A 265 -29.41 15.75 14.45
C ARG A 265 -29.73 14.33 14.90
N GLY A 266 -30.85 14.18 15.60
CA GLY A 266 -31.29 12.86 16.08
C GLY A 266 -30.45 12.34 17.26
N LYS A 267 -30.52 11.03 17.50
CA LYS A 267 -29.82 10.39 18.62
C LYS A 267 -28.34 10.17 18.29
N LEU A 268 -27.49 10.35 19.29
CA LEU A 268 -26.09 9.98 19.16
C LEU A 268 -25.91 8.48 18.89
N LEU A 269 -24.92 8.19 18.10
CA LEU A 269 -24.57 6.83 17.73
C LEU A 269 -24.13 6.04 18.97
N ASN A 270 -24.62 4.80 19.15
CA ASN A 270 -24.18 3.94 20.25
C ASN A 270 -22.73 3.47 19.97
N CYS A 271 -21.78 4.04 20.69
CA CYS A 271 -20.35 3.79 20.50
C CYS A 271 -19.89 2.41 21.02
N LYS A 272 -20.71 1.67 21.79
CA LYS A 272 -20.31 0.43 22.44
C LYS A 272 -20.04 -0.74 21.47
N SER A 273 -20.61 -0.72 20.27
CA SER A 273 -20.47 -1.78 19.26
C SER A 273 -20.02 -1.30 17.87
N ILE A 274 -19.46 -0.11 17.81
CA ILE A 274 -19.11 0.56 16.56
C ILE A 274 -17.65 0.35 16.20
N THR A 275 -17.36 0.22 14.90
CA THR A 275 -16.00 0.24 14.41
C THR A 275 -15.45 1.67 14.42
N THR A 276 -14.16 1.80 14.72
CA THR A 276 -13.43 3.06 14.79
C THR A 276 -13.61 3.93 13.52
N ASN A 277 -13.72 3.28 12.36
CA ASN A 277 -14.01 3.96 11.09
C ASN A 277 -15.36 4.66 11.06
N LYS A 278 -16.43 3.99 11.53
CA LYS A 278 -17.76 4.58 11.60
C LYS A 278 -17.83 5.73 12.62
N LEU A 279 -17.08 5.59 13.72
CA LEU A 279 -16.95 6.65 14.71
C LEU A 279 -16.29 7.90 14.13
N ALA A 280 -15.16 7.74 13.42
CA ALA A 280 -14.42 8.84 12.80
C ALA A 280 -15.18 9.52 11.66
N GLN A 281 -16.09 8.81 10.99
CA GLN A 281 -16.92 9.35 9.91
C GLN A 281 -18.23 9.99 10.40
N ASN A 282 -18.57 9.81 11.68
CA ASN A 282 -19.78 10.40 12.22
C ASN A 282 -19.64 11.90 12.46
N GLU A 283 -20.38 12.71 11.72
CA GLU A 283 -20.29 14.17 11.75
C GLU A 283 -20.66 14.72 13.14
N GLU A 284 -21.69 14.21 13.79
CA GLU A 284 -22.17 14.70 15.10
C GLU A 284 -21.13 14.44 16.19
N ILE A 285 -20.52 13.26 16.23
CA ILE A 285 -19.46 12.93 17.18
C ILE A 285 -18.21 13.77 16.91
N SER A 286 -17.82 13.95 15.63
CA SER A 286 -16.70 14.80 15.26
C SER A 286 -16.93 16.27 15.69
N ASN A 287 -18.14 16.78 15.51
CA ASN A 287 -18.53 18.13 15.91
C ASN A 287 -18.49 18.28 17.44
N LEU A 288 -19.01 17.31 18.20
CA LEU A 288 -18.94 17.33 19.66
C LEU A 288 -17.50 17.29 20.17
N LYS A 289 -16.62 16.48 19.58
CA LYS A 289 -15.19 16.46 19.92
C LYS A 289 -14.55 17.84 19.72
N LYS A 290 -14.85 18.51 18.62
CA LYS A 290 -14.33 19.86 18.31
C LYS A 290 -14.87 20.91 19.30
N ILE A 291 -16.16 20.85 19.62
CA ILE A 291 -16.81 21.78 20.57
C ILE A 291 -16.21 21.63 21.96
N LEU A 292 -16.01 20.38 22.42
CA LEU A 292 -15.50 20.09 23.75
C LEU A 292 -13.96 20.09 23.83
N GLY A 293 -13.27 20.25 22.70
CA GLY A 293 -11.81 20.19 22.66
C GLY A 293 -11.24 18.83 23.02
N LEU A 294 -11.99 17.73 22.78
CA LEU A 294 -11.55 16.37 23.11
C LEU A 294 -10.53 15.88 22.10
N GLU A 295 -9.44 15.34 22.60
CA GLU A 295 -8.38 14.70 21.82
C GLU A 295 -8.38 13.20 22.08
N SER A 296 -8.13 12.40 21.02
CA SER A 296 -7.97 10.95 21.16
C SER A 296 -6.64 10.63 21.82
N ASN A 297 -6.63 9.67 22.74
CA ASN A 297 -5.43 9.21 23.46
C ASN A 297 -4.83 10.21 24.48
N LYS A 298 -5.65 11.11 24.98
CA LYS A 298 -5.34 11.91 26.18
C LYS A 298 -6.26 11.59 27.32
#